data_a07c4e7aa9c39ed4fa2de1ef36474ea0
#
_entry.id   a07c4e7aa9c39ed4fa2de1ef36474ea0
#
_cell.length_a   1.000
_cell.length_b   1.000
_cell.length_c   1.000
_cell.angle_alpha   90.00
_cell.angle_beta   90.00
_cell.angle_gamma   90.00
#
_symmetry.space_group_name_H-M   'P 1'
#
loop_
_entity.id
_entity.type
_entity.pdbx_description
1 polymer ?
#
loop_
_entity_poly.entity_id
_entity_poly.type
_entity_poly.pdbx_seq_one_letter_code
_entity_poly.pdbx_strand_id
1 'polypeptide(L)'
;MLDLNNVFEGDKHIMYAFVESMNERSKNLVNQAGYEYIRSFLTVAFSRVSPKPDQRVVKLRDDEKGKMESLLLEYYSDYSFFSTDYSFFGDKYYVLKEGEDIVAGVSAIPSVYTVYDIPGIWGWVMMKVLPKAPYFRRLFRPGEFRHLVFDAIYCRKGHEYLLANLFESACAIEGFHTGLTWLDDHSQLYDKIRTGVKMGALNRMLNAKPGLVYSRFINLTDKEKEYFYNAPAYISGFDFS
;
A
#
# COMPACT_ATOMS: atom_id res chain seq x y z
N MET A 1 -5.57 25.38 20.94
CA MET A 1 -4.82 24.18 20.53
C MET A 1 -4.83 23.25 21.73
N LEU A 2 -5.43 22.07 21.67
CA LEU A 2 -5.39 21.09 22.76
C LEU A 2 -3.92 20.73 23.01
N ASP A 3 -3.46 20.90 24.23
CA ASP A 3 -2.13 20.45 24.64
C ASP A 3 -2.18 18.92 24.81
N LEU A 4 -1.90 18.22 23.70
CA LEU A 4 -1.94 16.77 23.67
C LEU A 4 -0.91 16.12 24.62
N ASN A 5 0.11 16.86 25.07
CA ASN A 5 1.07 16.33 26.02
C ASN A 5 0.44 16.09 27.40
N ASN A 6 -0.60 16.87 27.75
CA ASN A 6 -1.35 16.68 29.00
C ASN A 6 -2.41 15.56 28.92
N VAL A 7 -2.77 15.11 27.71
CA VAL A 7 -3.76 14.04 27.51
C VAL A 7 -3.10 12.67 27.67
N PHE A 8 -1.80 12.57 27.43
CA PHE A 8 -1.03 11.30 27.45
C PHE A 8 0.01 11.36 28.58
N GLU A 9 -0.44 11.51 29.83
CA GLU A 9 0.44 11.60 31.00
C GLU A 9 1.38 10.37 31.09
N GLY A 10 2.67 10.58 30.75
CA GLY A 10 3.74 9.62 30.98
C GLY A 10 3.89 8.50 29.93
N ASP A 11 2.87 8.20 29.14
CA ASP A 11 2.93 7.15 28.14
C ASP A 11 3.60 7.62 26.83
N LYS A 12 4.26 6.69 26.16
CA LYS A 12 4.88 6.95 24.86
C LYS A 12 3.87 6.73 23.75
N HIS A 13 3.65 7.75 22.95
CA HIS A 13 2.73 7.68 21.81
C HIS A 13 3.38 8.22 20.54
N ILE A 14 2.91 7.69 19.41
CA ILE A 14 3.28 8.15 18.10
C ILE A 14 2.01 8.37 17.31
N MET A 15 1.85 9.56 16.78
CA MET A 15 0.78 9.91 15.85
C MET A 15 1.41 10.12 14.48
N TYR A 16 0.80 9.61 13.44
CA TYR A 16 1.26 9.85 12.08
C TYR A 16 0.17 10.46 11.20
N ALA A 17 0.61 11.10 10.12
CA ALA A 17 -0.26 11.68 9.12
C ALA A 17 0.37 11.54 7.74
N PHE A 18 -0.45 11.30 6.73
CA PHE A 18 -0.04 11.28 5.34
C PHE A 18 -0.42 12.60 4.67
N VAL A 19 0.54 13.20 3.97
CA VAL A 19 0.37 14.50 3.31
C VAL A 19 0.86 14.39 1.87
N GLU A 20 0.08 14.84 0.91
CA GLU A 20 0.55 14.97 -0.47
C GLU A 20 1.70 15.97 -0.57
N SER A 21 2.79 15.61 -1.26
CA SER A 21 3.99 16.45 -1.37
C SER A 21 3.74 17.86 -1.95
N MET A 22 2.68 18.03 -2.72
CA MET A 22 2.30 19.32 -3.32
C MET A 22 1.31 20.13 -2.47
N ASN A 23 0.81 19.57 -1.36
CA ASN A 23 -0.16 20.26 -0.50
C ASN A 23 0.54 21.08 0.58
N GLU A 24 1.00 22.27 0.22
CA GLU A 24 1.69 23.20 1.12
C GLU A 24 0.84 23.57 2.34
N ARG A 25 -0.48 23.69 2.17
CA ARG A 25 -1.39 24.01 3.27
C ARG A 25 -1.39 22.91 4.33
N SER A 26 -1.49 21.65 3.90
CA SER A 26 -1.46 20.51 4.82
C SER A 26 -0.09 20.35 5.48
N LYS A 27 1.01 20.56 4.73
CA LYS A 27 2.37 20.53 5.30
C LYS A 27 2.53 21.59 6.40
N ASN A 28 2.09 22.81 6.16
CA ASN A 28 2.14 23.87 7.16
C ASN A 28 1.30 23.53 8.40
N LEU A 29 0.12 22.93 8.21
CA LEU A 29 -0.75 22.54 9.30
C LEU A 29 -0.12 21.47 10.19
N VAL A 30 0.42 20.40 9.62
CA VAL A 30 1.06 19.32 10.40
C VAL A 30 2.32 19.80 11.10
N ASN A 31 3.14 20.67 10.45
CA ASN A 31 4.31 21.28 11.08
C ASN A 31 3.91 22.16 12.28
N GLN A 32 2.86 23.00 12.16
CA GLN A 32 2.34 23.80 13.26
C GLN A 32 1.77 22.93 14.39
N ALA A 33 1.27 21.75 14.07
CA ALA A 33 0.79 20.78 15.05
C ALA A 33 1.92 19.96 15.70
N GLY A 34 3.21 20.26 15.37
CA GLY A 34 4.36 19.59 15.96
C GLY A 34 4.68 18.22 15.36
N TYR A 35 4.23 17.95 14.14
CA TYR A 35 4.66 16.79 13.40
C TYR A 35 5.95 17.07 12.64
N GLU A 36 6.76 16.05 12.48
CA GLU A 36 8.05 16.08 11.79
C GLU A 36 7.99 15.14 10.58
N TYR A 37 8.57 15.56 9.44
CA TYR A 37 8.72 14.69 8.28
C TYR A 37 9.67 13.54 8.59
N ILE A 38 9.28 12.32 8.26
CA ILE A 38 10.11 11.13 8.49
C ILE A 38 10.42 10.35 7.20
N ARG A 39 9.44 10.11 6.34
CA ARG A 39 9.58 9.25 5.15
C ARG A 39 8.69 9.73 4.01
N SER A 40 8.96 9.19 2.82
CA SER A 40 8.06 9.32 1.66
C SER A 40 7.61 7.96 1.15
N PHE A 41 6.49 7.95 0.44
CA PHE A 41 5.92 6.74 -0.16
C PHE A 41 5.36 7.03 -1.55
N LEU A 42 5.24 5.98 -2.35
CA LEU A 42 4.65 6.06 -3.68
C LEU A 42 3.42 5.14 -3.79
N THR A 43 2.43 5.62 -4.51
CA THR A 43 1.32 4.77 -4.96
C THR A 43 1.81 3.90 -6.12
N VAL A 44 1.71 2.61 -5.97
CA VAL A 44 2.08 1.60 -6.96
C VAL A 44 0.82 0.92 -7.45
N ALA A 45 0.59 0.91 -8.77
CA ALA A 45 -0.59 0.33 -9.37
C ALA A 45 -0.29 -0.94 -10.15
N PHE A 46 -0.96 -2.01 -9.81
CA PHE A 46 -1.03 -3.21 -10.64
C PHE A 46 -2.21 -3.12 -11.60
N SER A 47 -2.05 -3.58 -12.85
CA SER A 47 -3.17 -3.62 -13.79
C SER A 47 -3.05 -4.70 -14.85
N ARG A 48 -4.20 -5.36 -15.15
CA ARG A 48 -4.36 -6.30 -16.27
C ARG A 48 -5.72 -6.08 -16.94
N VAL A 49 -5.73 -6.03 -18.26
CA VAL A 49 -6.97 -5.91 -19.05
C VAL A 49 -7.83 -7.18 -18.95
N SER A 50 -7.18 -8.34 -18.86
CA SER A 50 -7.83 -9.64 -18.73
C SER A 50 -7.02 -10.47 -17.73
N PRO A 51 -7.21 -10.25 -16.41
CA PRO A 51 -6.47 -10.97 -15.40
C PRO A 51 -6.84 -12.46 -15.42
N LYS A 52 -5.84 -13.30 -15.20
CA LYS A 52 -5.98 -14.76 -15.21
C LYS A 52 -5.61 -15.32 -13.84
N PRO A 53 -6.37 -16.27 -13.30
CA PRO A 53 -6.01 -16.92 -12.06
C PRO A 53 -4.86 -17.92 -12.27
N ASP A 54 -3.93 -17.97 -11.34
CA ASP A 54 -2.93 -19.04 -11.19
C ASP A 54 -3.46 -20.03 -10.17
N GLN A 55 -3.46 -21.32 -10.51
CA GLN A 55 -4.00 -22.38 -9.64
C GLN A 55 -3.26 -22.52 -8.29
N ARG A 56 -2.02 -22.02 -8.21
CA ARG A 56 -1.24 -22.00 -6.98
C ARG A 56 -1.68 -20.90 -6.01
N VAL A 57 -2.48 -19.94 -6.49
CA VAL A 57 -3.01 -18.86 -5.68
C VAL A 57 -4.35 -19.25 -5.12
N VAL A 58 -4.41 -19.33 -3.81
CA VAL A 58 -5.61 -19.72 -3.07
C VAL A 58 -5.89 -18.73 -1.95
N LYS A 59 -7.13 -18.68 -1.50
CA LYS A 59 -7.48 -17.95 -0.29
C LYS A 59 -6.81 -18.61 0.92
N LEU A 60 -6.25 -17.80 1.83
CA LEU A 60 -5.67 -18.28 3.07
C LEU A 60 -6.73 -18.99 3.91
N ARG A 61 -6.43 -20.17 4.40
CA ARG A 61 -7.31 -20.92 5.29
C ARG A 61 -7.20 -20.41 6.73
N ASP A 62 -8.26 -20.60 7.52
CA ASP A 62 -8.28 -20.16 8.92
C ASP A 62 -7.20 -20.83 9.77
N ASP A 63 -6.92 -22.11 9.52
CA ASP A 63 -5.87 -22.87 10.22
C ASP A 63 -4.44 -22.42 9.85
N GLU A 64 -4.27 -21.65 8.78
CA GLU A 64 -2.99 -21.09 8.33
C GLU A 64 -2.75 -19.64 8.75
N LYS A 65 -3.78 -18.96 9.29
CA LYS A 65 -3.67 -17.52 9.67
C LYS A 65 -2.53 -17.26 10.65
N GLY A 66 -2.39 -18.09 11.69
CA GLY A 66 -1.30 -17.94 12.66
C GLY A 66 0.10 -18.13 12.06
N LYS A 67 0.24 -19.06 11.09
CA LYS A 67 1.50 -19.22 10.33
C LYS A 67 1.78 -17.96 9.50
N MET A 68 0.76 -17.45 8.79
CA MET A 68 0.91 -16.27 7.95
C MET A 68 1.22 -15.01 8.77
N GLU A 69 0.57 -14.85 9.92
CA GLU A 69 0.87 -13.75 10.84
C GLU A 69 2.33 -13.76 11.29
N SER A 70 2.86 -14.93 11.66
CA SER A 70 4.26 -15.08 12.04
C SER A 70 5.21 -14.69 10.88
N LEU A 71 4.87 -15.09 9.64
CA LEU A 71 5.63 -14.72 8.44
C LEU A 71 5.61 -13.20 8.18
N LEU A 72 4.47 -12.55 8.40
CA LEU A 72 4.32 -11.10 8.24
C LEU A 72 5.12 -10.35 9.31
N LEU A 73 5.04 -10.75 10.57
CA LEU A 73 5.79 -10.15 11.67
C LEU A 73 7.31 -10.27 11.46
N GLU A 74 7.78 -11.41 10.97
CA GLU A 74 9.19 -11.59 10.60
C GLU A 74 9.57 -10.71 9.39
N TYR A 75 8.72 -10.69 8.34
CA TYR A 75 8.99 -9.96 7.10
C TYR A 75 9.05 -8.44 7.30
N TYR A 76 8.22 -7.90 8.19
CA TYR A 76 8.14 -6.48 8.51
C TYR A 76 8.82 -6.10 9.83
N SER A 77 9.68 -6.97 10.37
CA SER A 77 10.32 -6.75 11.67
C SER A 77 11.18 -5.50 11.75
N ASP A 78 11.69 -5.02 10.61
CA ASP A 78 12.49 -3.79 10.49
C ASP A 78 11.68 -2.57 10.04
N TYR A 79 10.36 -2.72 9.81
CA TYR A 79 9.49 -1.62 9.43
C TYR A 79 8.88 -0.93 10.65
N SER A 80 8.75 0.40 10.59
CA SER A 80 7.91 1.16 11.51
C SER A 80 6.43 1.08 11.10
N PHE A 81 5.52 1.22 12.06
CA PHE A 81 4.06 1.27 11.90
C PHE A 81 3.39 -0.02 11.38
N PHE A 82 4.09 -1.13 11.28
CA PHE A 82 3.44 -2.38 10.90
C PHE A 82 2.61 -2.95 12.04
N SER A 83 1.37 -3.36 11.72
CA SER A 83 0.50 -4.15 12.60
C SER A 83 -0.21 -5.21 11.77
N THR A 84 -0.51 -6.35 12.40
CA THR A 84 -1.28 -7.44 11.78
C THR A 84 -2.79 -7.29 11.96
N ASP A 85 -3.28 -6.28 12.70
CA ASP A 85 -4.68 -6.15 13.12
C ASP A 85 -5.69 -6.20 11.96
N TYR A 86 -5.31 -5.63 10.81
CA TYR A 86 -6.18 -5.59 9.62
C TYR A 86 -5.70 -6.49 8.48
N SER A 87 -4.60 -7.25 8.65
CA SER A 87 -4.01 -8.05 7.57
C SER A 87 -4.98 -9.08 6.98
N PHE A 88 -5.89 -9.62 7.79
CA PHE A 88 -6.86 -10.64 7.39
C PHE A 88 -8.30 -10.12 7.33
N PHE A 89 -8.48 -8.81 7.24
CA PHE A 89 -9.80 -8.19 7.23
C PHE A 89 -10.67 -8.73 6.09
N GLY A 90 -11.93 -9.03 6.38
CA GLY A 90 -12.92 -9.50 5.43
C GLY A 90 -12.60 -10.87 4.81
N ASP A 91 -11.65 -11.62 5.38
CA ASP A 91 -11.17 -12.89 4.84
C ASP A 91 -10.67 -12.78 3.38
N LYS A 92 -10.02 -11.69 3.03
CA LYS A 92 -9.54 -11.39 1.68
C LYS A 92 -8.02 -11.52 1.54
N TYR A 93 -7.42 -12.45 2.27
CA TYR A 93 -5.99 -12.73 2.15
C TYR A 93 -5.75 -13.89 1.18
N TYR A 94 -4.91 -13.66 0.17
CA TYR A 94 -4.54 -14.63 -0.86
C TYR A 94 -3.09 -15.02 -0.72
N VAL A 95 -2.80 -16.30 -0.87
CA VAL A 95 -1.44 -16.85 -0.80
C VAL A 95 -1.09 -17.63 -2.06
N LEU A 96 0.14 -17.48 -2.51
CA LEU A 96 0.73 -18.32 -3.54
C LEU A 96 1.55 -19.41 -2.85
N LYS A 97 1.28 -20.67 -3.19
CA LYS A 97 1.92 -21.82 -2.60
C LYS A 97 2.80 -22.56 -3.60
N GLU A 98 3.92 -23.08 -3.12
CA GLU A 98 4.72 -24.11 -3.78
C GLU A 98 4.70 -25.37 -2.90
N GLY A 99 3.92 -26.37 -3.30
CA GLY A 99 3.56 -27.48 -2.40
C GLY A 99 2.74 -26.95 -1.21
N GLU A 100 3.17 -27.27 0.01
CA GLU A 100 2.54 -26.79 1.26
C GLU A 100 3.12 -25.46 1.76
N ASP A 101 4.14 -24.92 1.08
CA ASP A 101 4.82 -23.72 1.50
C ASP A 101 4.18 -22.45 0.94
N ILE A 102 3.92 -21.49 1.81
CA ILE A 102 3.52 -20.14 1.42
C ILE A 102 4.79 -19.39 0.97
N VAL A 103 4.84 -18.99 -0.30
CA VAL A 103 5.97 -18.25 -0.87
C VAL A 103 5.65 -16.77 -1.14
N ALA A 104 4.37 -16.44 -1.28
CA ALA A 104 3.93 -15.04 -1.34
C ALA A 104 2.50 -14.92 -0.79
N GLY A 105 2.13 -13.72 -0.32
CA GLY A 105 0.80 -13.44 0.23
C GLY A 105 0.41 -11.97 0.07
N VAL A 106 -0.87 -11.69 0.01
CA VAL A 106 -1.43 -10.35 -0.08
C VAL A 106 -2.86 -10.28 0.43
N SER A 107 -3.17 -9.27 1.22
CA SER A 107 -4.54 -8.85 1.48
C SER A 107 -5.05 -8.07 0.26
N ALA A 108 -6.26 -8.39 -0.23
CA ALA A 108 -6.80 -7.82 -1.46
C ALA A 108 -8.25 -7.35 -1.24
N ILE A 109 -8.40 -6.11 -0.81
CA ILE A 109 -9.67 -5.55 -0.36
C ILE A 109 -10.32 -4.72 -1.46
N PRO A 110 -11.57 -5.01 -1.85
CA PRO A 110 -12.32 -4.20 -2.81
C PRO A 110 -12.53 -2.77 -2.33
N SER A 111 -12.19 -1.81 -3.19
CA SER A 111 -12.44 -0.39 -2.95
C SER A 111 -12.91 0.32 -4.22
N VAL A 112 -13.60 1.45 -4.04
CA VAL A 112 -14.12 2.27 -5.13
C VAL A 112 -13.82 3.74 -4.85
N TYR A 113 -13.07 4.39 -5.75
CA TYR A 113 -12.80 5.82 -5.66
C TYR A 113 -13.53 6.58 -6.76
N THR A 114 -13.94 7.79 -6.44
CA THR A 114 -14.31 8.79 -7.46
C THR A 114 -13.14 9.73 -7.65
N VAL A 115 -12.51 9.66 -8.83
CA VAL A 115 -11.40 10.54 -9.18
C VAL A 115 -11.94 11.77 -9.88
N TYR A 116 -11.83 12.95 -9.26
CA TYR A 116 -12.35 14.20 -9.79
C TYR A 116 -11.40 14.86 -10.76
N ASP A 117 -10.10 14.82 -10.47
CA ASP A 117 -9.05 15.42 -11.29
C ASP A 117 -7.71 14.71 -11.12
N ILE A 118 -6.94 14.68 -12.19
CA ILE A 118 -5.52 14.28 -12.19
C ILE A 118 -4.77 15.39 -12.93
N PRO A 119 -3.86 16.10 -12.29
CA PRO A 119 -3.18 17.24 -12.90
C PRO A 119 -2.24 16.83 -14.04
N GLY A 120 -2.08 17.72 -15.00
CA GLY A 120 -1.14 17.58 -16.11
C GLY A 120 -1.73 16.88 -17.35
N ILE A 121 -0.93 16.84 -18.42
CA ILE A 121 -1.38 16.32 -19.72
C ILE A 121 -1.75 14.84 -19.68
N TRP A 122 -1.01 14.05 -18.94
CA TRP A 122 -1.30 12.63 -18.73
C TRP A 122 -2.58 12.43 -17.90
N GLY A 123 -2.81 13.29 -16.91
CA GLY A 123 -4.07 13.34 -16.17
C GLY A 123 -5.25 13.60 -17.10
N TRP A 124 -5.16 14.59 -17.98
CA TRP A 124 -6.18 14.83 -18.98
C TRP A 124 -6.44 13.62 -19.89
N VAL A 125 -5.37 12.94 -20.36
CA VAL A 125 -5.48 11.70 -21.14
C VAL A 125 -6.20 10.62 -20.35
N MET A 126 -5.81 10.38 -19.10
CA MET A 126 -6.45 9.40 -18.23
C MET A 126 -7.93 9.71 -17.96
N MET A 127 -8.26 10.98 -17.74
CA MET A 127 -9.63 11.41 -17.41
C MET A 127 -10.58 11.48 -18.62
N LYS A 128 -10.08 11.84 -19.79
CA LYS A 128 -10.93 12.17 -20.95
C LYS A 128 -10.79 11.21 -22.13
N VAL A 129 -9.63 10.62 -22.33
CA VAL A 129 -9.32 9.78 -23.51
C VAL A 129 -9.44 8.29 -23.18
N LEU A 130 -8.73 7.82 -22.16
CA LEU A 130 -8.68 6.39 -21.84
C LEU A 130 -10.03 5.76 -21.49
N PRO A 131 -10.95 6.44 -20.78
CA PRO A 131 -12.27 5.86 -20.48
C PRO A 131 -13.13 5.58 -21.72
N LYS A 132 -12.81 6.21 -22.86
CA LYS A 132 -13.51 5.97 -24.14
C LYS A 132 -12.99 4.72 -24.87
N ALA A 133 -11.79 4.28 -24.57
CA ALA A 133 -11.21 3.08 -25.14
C ALA A 133 -11.68 1.83 -24.37
N PRO A 134 -12.33 0.83 -25.02
CA PRO A 134 -12.98 -0.31 -24.33
C PRO A 134 -12.05 -1.07 -23.39
N TYR A 135 -10.79 -1.27 -23.77
CA TYR A 135 -9.81 -2.00 -22.96
C TYR A 135 -9.35 -1.19 -21.73
N PHE A 136 -9.07 0.10 -21.91
CA PHE A 136 -8.59 0.95 -20.82
C PHE A 136 -9.70 1.31 -19.82
N ARG A 137 -10.95 1.38 -20.26
CA ARG A 137 -12.13 1.58 -19.39
C ARG A 137 -12.22 0.51 -18.30
N ARG A 138 -11.71 -0.71 -18.55
CA ARG A 138 -11.66 -1.77 -17.54
C ARG A 138 -10.62 -1.49 -16.46
N LEU A 139 -9.52 -0.81 -16.80
CA LEU A 139 -8.42 -0.50 -15.88
C LEU A 139 -8.70 0.76 -15.06
N PHE A 140 -9.32 1.76 -15.69
CA PHE A 140 -9.54 3.05 -15.06
C PHE A 140 -10.82 3.72 -15.58
N ARG A 141 -11.75 3.99 -14.66
CA ARG A 141 -12.98 4.73 -14.90
C ARG A 141 -13.13 5.81 -13.84
N PRO A 142 -12.88 7.08 -14.14
CA PRO A 142 -12.78 8.15 -13.14
C PRO A 142 -13.98 8.25 -12.18
N GLY A 143 -15.21 8.19 -12.70
CA GLY A 143 -16.43 8.30 -11.89
C GLY A 143 -16.69 7.10 -10.97
N GLU A 144 -16.05 5.95 -11.24
CA GLU A 144 -16.19 4.72 -10.48
C GLU A 144 -14.90 3.89 -10.67
N PHE A 145 -13.82 4.34 -10.07
CA PHE A 145 -12.55 3.63 -10.16
C PHE A 145 -12.53 2.47 -9.18
N ARG A 146 -12.92 1.31 -9.67
CA ARG A 146 -12.93 0.05 -8.92
C ARG A 146 -11.54 -0.56 -8.92
N HIS A 147 -10.99 -0.84 -7.75
CA HIS A 147 -9.68 -1.45 -7.59
C HIS A 147 -9.63 -2.30 -6.32
N LEU A 148 -8.61 -3.14 -6.22
CA LEU A 148 -8.24 -3.79 -4.97
C LEU A 148 -7.21 -2.93 -4.24
N VAL A 149 -7.35 -2.81 -2.95
CA VAL A 149 -6.28 -2.35 -2.06
C VAL A 149 -5.43 -3.57 -1.74
N PHE A 150 -4.18 -3.56 -2.17
CA PHE A 150 -3.20 -4.58 -1.82
C PHE A 150 -2.44 -4.14 -0.58
N ASP A 151 -2.56 -4.94 0.48
CA ASP A 151 -1.97 -4.67 1.78
C ASP A 151 -1.31 -5.93 2.35
N ALA A 152 -0.50 -5.80 3.41
CA ALA A 152 0.20 -6.91 4.05
C ALA A 152 0.88 -7.86 3.05
N ILE A 153 1.64 -7.29 2.10
CA ILE A 153 2.32 -8.03 1.03
C ILE A 153 3.49 -8.80 1.63
N TYR A 154 3.43 -10.12 1.52
CA TYR A 154 4.52 -11.01 1.88
C TYR A 154 5.16 -11.61 0.63
N CYS A 155 6.48 -11.72 0.64
CA CYS A 155 7.20 -12.46 -0.40
C CYS A 155 8.46 -13.09 0.18
N ARG A 156 8.58 -14.42 0.06
CA ARG A 156 9.81 -15.13 0.40
C ARG A 156 10.96 -14.60 -0.48
N LYS A 157 12.11 -14.34 0.13
CA LYS A 157 13.31 -13.86 -0.58
C LYS A 157 13.63 -14.75 -1.78
N GLY A 158 13.82 -14.13 -2.95
CA GLY A 158 14.10 -14.80 -4.22
C GLY A 158 12.86 -15.23 -5.02
N HIS A 159 11.63 -15.01 -4.48
CA HIS A 159 10.37 -15.33 -5.14
C HIS A 159 9.60 -14.09 -5.60
N GLU A 160 10.24 -12.92 -5.61
CA GLU A 160 9.60 -11.63 -5.91
C GLU A 160 8.96 -11.58 -7.29
N TYR A 161 9.48 -12.36 -8.25
CA TYR A 161 8.91 -12.52 -9.60
C TYR A 161 7.49 -13.09 -9.58
N LEU A 162 7.10 -13.80 -8.52
CA LEU A 162 5.77 -14.37 -8.34
C LEU A 162 4.71 -13.36 -7.90
N LEU A 163 5.11 -12.19 -7.40
CA LEU A 163 4.16 -11.16 -6.97
C LEU A 163 3.22 -10.72 -8.10
N ALA A 164 3.70 -10.67 -9.35
CA ALA A 164 2.83 -10.36 -10.48
C ALA A 164 1.71 -11.40 -10.65
N ASN A 165 2.02 -12.69 -10.47
CA ASN A 165 1.05 -13.78 -10.56
C ASN A 165 0.05 -13.71 -9.40
N LEU A 166 0.53 -13.42 -8.20
CA LEU A 166 -0.32 -13.27 -7.00
C LEU A 166 -1.33 -12.12 -7.18
N PHE A 167 -0.86 -10.93 -7.57
CA PHE A 167 -1.72 -9.76 -7.80
C PHE A 167 -2.72 -9.99 -8.93
N GLU A 168 -2.26 -10.60 -10.03
CA GLU A 168 -3.14 -10.93 -11.16
C GLU A 168 -4.22 -11.92 -10.76
N SER A 169 -3.86 -12.94 -9.99
CA SER A 169 -4.82 -13.95 -9.51
C SER A 169 -5.82 -13.36 -8.54
N ALA A 170 -5.38 -12.52 -7.59
CA ALA A 170 -6.29 -11.83 -6.68
C ALA A 170 -7.28 -10.95 -7.45
N CYS A 171 -6.81 -10.21 -8.47
CA CYS A 171 -7.69 -9.45 -9.37
C CYS A 171 -8.68 -10.35 -10.11
N ALA A 172 -8.24 -11.48 -10.63
CA ALA A 172 -9.10 -12.41 -11.38
C ALA A 172 -10.17 -13.03 -10.49
N ILE A 173 -9.81 -13.47 -9.28
CA ILE A 173 -10.71 -14.09 -8.32
C ILE A 173 -11.78 -13.10 -7.84
N GLU A 174 -11.39 -11.86 -7.56
CA GLU A 174 -12.28 -10.81 -7.06
C GLU A 174 -13.05 -10.06 -8.17
N GLY A 175 -12.74 -10.33 -9.45
CA GLY A 175 -13.40 -9.66 -10.59
C GLY A 175 -12.97 -8.21 -10.80
N PHE A 176 -11.72 -7.91 -10.47
CA PHE A 176 -11.09 -6.59 -10.63
C PHE A 176 -10.01 -6.63 -11.71
N HIS A 177 -9.64 -5.45 -12.21
CA HIS A 177 -8.59 -5.30 -13.23
C HIS A 177 -7.39 -4.51 -12.74
N THR A 178 -7.51 -3.91 -11.57
CA THR A 178 -6.53 -2.99 -10.98
C THR A 178 -6.41 -3.25 -9.49
N GLY A 179 -5.19 -3.14 -8.98
CA GLY A 179 -4.88 -3.08 -7.55
C GLY A 179 -3.94 -1.92 -7.25
N LEU A 180 -4.07 -1.32 -6.10
CA LEU A 180 -3.22 -0.24 -5.59
C LEU A 180 -2.54 -0.69 -4.29
N THR A 181 -1.31 -0.25 -4.10
CA THR A 181 -0.59 -0.34 -2.83
C THR A 181 0.26 0.91 -2.63
N TRP A 182 0.57 1.21 -1.39
CA TRP A 182 1.41 2.35 -1.01
C TRP A 182 2.67 1.82 -0.35
N LEU A 183 3.81 2.16 -0.89
CA LEU A 183 5.09 1.62 -0.43
C LEU A 183 6.07 2.75 -0.15
N ASP A 184 6.75 2.65 0.98
CA ASP A 184 7.91 3.51 1.27
C ASP A 184 8.91 3.40 0.11
N ASP A 185 9.26 4.53 -0.49
CA ASP A 185 10.07 4.58 -1.72
C ASP A 185 11.56 4.24 -1.50
N HIS A 186 11.97 4.05 -0.24
CA HIS A 186 13.28 3.54 0.15
C HIS A 186 13.23 2.10 0.70
N SER A 187 12.05 1.45 0.65
CA SER A 187 11.91 0.08 1.13
C SER A 187 12.44 -0.94 0.13
N GLN A 188 12.97 -2.06 0.64
CA GLN A 188 13.39 -3.18 -0.20
C GLN A 188 12.22 -3.74 -1.03
N LEU A 189 11.01 -3.78 -0.47
CA LEU A 189 9.82 -4.25 -1.17
C LEU A 189 9.52 -3.37 -2.40
N TYR A 190 9.58 -2.04 -2.24
CA TYR A 190 9.40 -1.12 -3.37
C TYR A 190 10.44 -1.35 -4.47
N ASP A 191 11.73 -1.45 -4.12
CA ASP A 191 12.80 -1.69 -5.09
C ASP A 191 12.61 -3.00 -5.86
N LYS A 192 12.24 -4.08 -5.19
CA LYS A 192 11.96 -5.38 -5.81
C LYS A 192 10.76 -5.33 -6.74
N ILE A 193 9.67 -4.67 -6.33
CA ILE A 193 8.50 -4.49 -7.18
C ILE A 193 8.85 -3.64 -8.41
N ARG A 194 9.55 -2.54 -8.23
CA ARG A 194 9.93 -1.64 -9.30
C ARG A 194 10.82 -2.30 -10.37
N THR A 195 11.76 -3.14 -9.94
CA THR A 195 12.77 -3.75 -10.83
C THR A 195 12.37 -5.11 -11.39
N GLY A 196 11.59 -5.90 -10.64
CA GLY A 196 11.35 -7.31 -10.93
C GLY A 196 9.90 -7.68 -11.27
N VAL A 197 8.92 -6.83 -10.93
CA VAL A 197 7.49 -7.16 -11.07
C VAL A 197 6.84 -6.41 -12.24
N LYS A 198 6.19 -7.16 -13.13
CA LYS A 198 5.44 -6.56 -14.26
C LYS A 198 4.11 -5.99 -13.77
N MET A 199 4.10 -4.72 -13.35
CA MET A 199 2.93 -4.06 -12.76
C MET A 199 1.83 -3.70 -13.78
N GLY A 200 2.15 -3.54 -15.06
CA GLY A 200 1.17 -3.24 -16.10
C GLY A 200 1.16 -1.78 -16.56
N ALA A 201 0.15 -1.44 -17.40
CA ALA A 201 0.14 -0.14 -18.08
C ALA A 201 -0.18 1.02 -17.11
N LEU A 202 -1.10 0.82 -16.18
CA LEU A 202 -1.55 1.88 -15.28
C LEU A 202 -0.39 2.40 -14.41
N ASN A 203 0.48 1.54 -13.91
CA ASN A 203 1.65 1.95 -13.11
C ASN A 203 2.57 2.93 -13.86
N ARG A 204 2.78 2.67 -15.16
CA ARG A 204 3.61 3.54 -16.00
C ARG A 204 2.97 4.90 -16.30
N MET A 205 1.65 4.96 -16.24
CA MET A 205 0.87 6.16 -16.54
C MET A 205 0.61 7.03 -15.31
N LEU A 206 0.63 6.44 -14.13
CA LEU A 206 0.26 7.10 -12.89
C LEU A 206 1.19 8.26 -12.52
N ASN A 207 2.46 8.26 -12.97
CA ASN A 207 3.44 9.31 -12.62
C ASN A 207 3.19 9.91 -11.22
N ALA A 208 2.95 9.01 -10.25
CA ALA A 208 2.50 9.36 -8.92
C ALA A 208 3.55 10.23 -8.22
N LYS A 209 3.13 11.38 -7.72
CA LYS A 209 3.96 12.18 -6.83
C LYS A 209 4.03 11.49 -5.47
N PRO A 210 5.15 11.63 -4.75
CA PRO A 210 5.27 11.01 -3.45
C PRO A 210 4.26 11.59 -2.46
N GLY A 211 3.71 10.73 -1.63
CA GLY A 211 3.11 11.10 -0.37
C GLY A 211 4.20 11.20 0.70
N LEU A 212 3.97 12.00 1.71
CA LEU A 212 4.90 12.25 2.81
C LEU A 212 4.31 11.69 4.10
N VAL A 213 5.14 11.01 4.88
CA VAL A 213 4.82 10.54 6.22
C VAL A 213 5.35 11.54 7.23
N TYR A 214 4.44 12.09 8.00
CA TYR A 214 4.75 12.97 9.14
C TYR A 214 4.42 12.27 10.43
N SER A 215 5.25 12.39 11.46
CA SER A 215 4.99 11.81 12.78
C SER A 215 5.16 12.85 13.88
N ARG A 216 4.30 12.77 14.88
CA ARG A 216 4.42 13.49 16.13
C ARG A 216 4.76 12.49 17.23
N PHE A 217 5.89 12.70 17.86
CA PHE A 217 6.39 11.87 18.94
C PHE A 217 6.05 12.50 20.30
N ILE A 218 5.44 11.72 21.18
CA ILE A 218 5.04 12.14 22.51
C ILE A 218 5.81 11.30 23.52
N ASN A 219 6.59 11.92 24.39
CA ASN A 219 7.40 11.28 25.43
C ASN A 219 8.45 10.27 24.92
N LEU A 220 8.86 10.35 23.64
CA LEU A 220 9.97 9.57 23.10
C LEU A 220 11.29 10.34 23.26
N THR A 221 12.34 9.61 23.62
CA THR A 221 13.72 10.11 23.57
C THR A 221 14.22 10.24 22.13
N ASP A 222 15.24 11.05 21.88
CA ASP A 222 15.81 11.21 20.53
C ASP A 222 16.33 9.88 19.97
N LYS A 223 16.89 9.01 20.81
CA LYS A 223 17.31 7.66 20.40
C LYS A 223 16.17 6.77 19.94
N GLU A 224 14.99 6.90 20.56
CA GLU A 224 13.79 6.14 20.14
C GLU A 224 13.21 6.68 18.85
N LYS A 225 13.26 8.01 18.64
CA LYS A 225 12.83 8.63 17.39
C LYS A 225 13.73 8.22 16.21
N GLU A 226 15.04 8.03 16.44
CA GLU A 226 16.01 7.64 15.42
C GLU A 226 15.58 6.38 14.65
N TYR A 227 14.94 5.43 15.33
CA TYR A 227 14.38 4.24 14.67
C TYR A 227 13.39 4.62 13.57
N PHE A 228 12.46 5.55 13.81
CA PHE A 228 11.41 5.96 12.85
C PHE A 228 11.95 6.77 11.68
N TYR A 229 13.07 7.45 11.84
CA TYR A 229 13.73 8.14 10.72
C TYR A 229 14.52 7.18 9.83
N ASN A 230 14.99 6.06 10.35
CA ASN A 230 15.84 5.11 9.62
C ASN A 230 15.08 3.89 9.10
N ALA A 231 14.10 3.37 9.85
CA ALA A 231 13.28 2.24 9.45
C ALA A 231 12.37 2.60 8.27
N PRO A 232 12.16 1.69 7.30
CA PRO A 232 11.11 1.90 6.30
C PRO A 232 9.74 1.97 6.98
N ALA A 233 8.90 2.88 6.51
CA ALA A 233 7.53 3.01 7.02
C ALA A 233 6.62 2.00 6.33
N TYR A 234 5.84 1.27 7.11
CA TYR A 234 4.71 0.53 6.58
C TYR A 234 3.54 1.50 6.34
N ILE A 235 3.02 1.47 5.13
CA ILE A 235 1.90 2.33 4.73
C ILE A 235 0.68 1.43 4.51
N SER A 236 -0.24 1.43 5.46
CA SER A 236 -1.44 0.61 5.34
C SER A 236 -2.39 1.16 4.28
N GLY A 237 -2.90 0.29 3.43
CA GLY A 237 -3.94 0.63 2.46
C GLY A 237 -5.25 1.04 3.12
N PHE A 238 -5.50 0.64 4.36
CA PHE A 238 -6.68 1.04 5.14
C PHE A 238 -6.70 2.53 5.48
N ASP A 239 -5.54 3.18 5.56
CA ASP A 239 -5.46 4.61 5.85
C ASP A 239 -5.95 5.48 4.67
N PHE A 240 -6.20 4.87 3.50
CA PHE A 240 -6.65 5.52 2.27
C PHE A 240 -8.02 5.01 1.77
N SER A 241 -8.64 4.04 2.43
CA SER A 241 -9.87 3.37 1.98
C SER A 241 -11.13 3.86 2.71
#